data_2b9ad806da0b871b0b2b021762039139
#
_entry.id   2b9ad806da0b871b0b2b021762039139
#
_cell.length_a   1.000
_cell.length_b   1.000
_cell.length_c   1.000
_cell.angle_alpha   90.00
_cell.angle_beta   90.00
_cell.angle_gamma   90.00
#
_symmetry.space_group_name_H-M   'P 1'
#
loop_
_entity.id
_entity.type
_entity.pdbx_description
1 polymer ?
#
loop_
_entity_poly.entity_id
_entity_poly.type
_entity_poly.pdbx_seq_one_letter_code
_entity_poly.pdbx_strand_id
1 'polypeptide(L)'
;MFTVFGENTVMNMHKNTRLTPYHREEIWRLYTKEKLTVTYLAQRFNVSRPTIYKALRLSRLGLFKPQASTNERFKTIKYGIKRLVKVEKTIEDHLKRRVKRYNKSYPGEMVHVDTKSLPLLKGELRTGRREYLFVGIDDFSRELYAGIYEDKSQFSAATFLQKDILAQCPYTLDCIYSDNGREYKGTIDHAFVYLCRLNHINQKFTRPARPQTNGKAERVIRTLMEMWHDKEVFLSSDDRKSKLKRFLNFYNTVKPHKGLNGATPYEVLDIYFKQEV
;
A
#
# COMPACT_ATOMS: atom_id res chain seq x y z
N MET A 1 29.82 11.73 -45.86
CA MET A 1 29.97 11.58 -44.39
C MET A 1 28.61 11.97 -43.78
N PHE A 2 27.76 10.97 -43.49
CA PHE A 2 26.39 11.19 -43.02
C PHE A 2 26.40 11.01 -41.52
N THR A 3 26.15 12.06 -40.80
CA THR A 3 25.91 11.99 -39.32
C THR A 3 24.42 11.77 -39.10
N VAL A 4 24.09 10.58 -38.66
CA VAL A 4 22.76 10.20 -38.18
C VAL A 4 22.62 10.68 -36.73
N PHE A 5 21.82 11.71 -36.51
CA PHE A 5 21.31 12.00 -35.16
C PHE A 5 19.92 11.41 -35.03
N GLY A 6 19.86 10.24 -34.42
CA GLY A 6 18.62 9.61 -33.99
C GLY A 6 18.31 9.97 -32.54
N GLU A 7 17.63 11.07 -32.32
CA GLU A 7 16.90 11.28 -31.07
C GLU A 7 15.47 10.79 -31.24
N ASN A 8 15.15 9.66 -30.64
CA ASN A 8 13.78 9.17 -30.45
C ASN A 8 13.03 10.07 -29.49
N THR A 9 12.68 11.28 -29.93
CA THR A 9 11.71 12.10 -29.24
C THR A 9 10.32 11.52 -29.49
N VAL A 10 9.79 10.77 -28.54
CA VAL A 10 8.38 10.35 -28.50
C VAL A 10 7.53 11.62 -28.61
N MET A 11 6.98 11.88 -29.78
CA MET A 11 6.13 13.04 -30.03
C MET A 11 4.79 12.83 -29.30
N ASN A 12 4.63 13.50 -28.18
CA ASN A 12 3.40 13.49 -27.39
C ASN A 12 2.31 14.31 -28.09
N MET A 13 1.72 13.73 -29.16
CA MET A 13 0.63 14.36 -29.91
C MET A 13 -0.72 13.97 -29.33
N HIS A 14 -1.61 14.96 -29.19
CA HIS A 14 -2.97 14.69 -28.76
C HIS A 14 -3.71 13.84 -29.79
N LYS A 15 -4.47 12.82 -29.32
CA LYS A 15 -5.22 11.86 -30.16
C LYS A 15 -6.16 12.51 -31.21
N ASN A 16 -6.60 13.74 -30.99
CA ASN A 16 -7.47 14.48 -31.89
C ASN A 16 -6.71 15.46 -32.80
N THR A 17 -5.38 15.38 -32.91
CA THR A 17 -4.59 16.24 -33.79
C THR A 17 -4.77 15.81 -35.23
N ARG A 18 -5.47 16.61 -36.00
CA ARG A 18 -5.78 16.33 -37.43
C ARG A 18 -4.61 16.60 -38.39
N LEU A 19 -3.70 17.51 -38.01
CA LEU A 19 -2.53 17.88 -38.81
C LEU A 19 -1.26 17.57 -38.05
N THR A 20 -0.43 16.66 -38.57
CA THR A 20 0.91 16.37 -38.05
C THR A 20 1.86 17.56 -38.30
N PRO A 21 3.06 17.61 -37.65
CA PRO A 21 4.08 18.59 -37.98
C PRO A 21 4.43 18.59 -39.47
N TYR A 22 4.60 17.44 -40.08
CA TYR A 22 4.86 17.25 -41.51
C TYR A 22 3.76 17.86 -42.37
N HIS A 23 2.49 17.60 -42.07
CA HIS A 23 1.36 18.24 -42.81
C HIS A 23 1.38 19.76 -42.69
N ARG A 24 1.82 20.33 -41.58
CA ARG A 24 1.90 21.79 -41.40
C ARG A 24 3.04 22.41 -42.21
N GLU A 25 4.19 21.73 -42.24
CA GLU A 25 5.32 22.14 -43.08
C GLU A 25 4.95 22.07 -44.58
N GLU A 26 4.28 21.01 -44.99
CA GLU A 26 3.82 20.83 -46.36
C GLU A 26 2.77 21.88 -46.74
N ILE A 27 1.79 22.15 -45.87
CA ILE A 27 0.81 23.24 -46.07
C ILE A 27 1.52 24.59 -46.24
N TRP A 28 2.52 24.85 -45.41
CA TRP A 28 3.31 26.09 -45.52
C TRP A 28 4.07 26.17 -46.84
N ARG A 29 4.72 25.10 -47.25
CA ARG A 29 5.44 25.01 -48.54
C ARG A 29 4.51 25.22 -49.70
N LEU A 30 3.37 24.53 -49.76
CA LEU A 30 2.38 24.61 -50.81
C LEU A 30 1.76 26.01 -50.90
N TYR A 31 1.51 26.65 -49.77
CA TYR A 31 0.97 27.99 -49.69
C TYR A 31 1.99 29.05 -50.15
N THR A 32 3.25 28.94 -49.72
CA THR A 32 4.27 29.98 -49.97
C THR A 32 4.98 29.81 -51.30
N LYS A 33 5.33 28.58 -51.70
CA LYS A 33 6.06 28.29 -52.94
C LYS A 33 5.13 28.05 -54.11
N GLU A 34 4.09 27.29 -53.93
CA GLU A 34 3.16 26.90 -55.02
C GLU A 34 1.94 27.80 -55.09
N LYS A 35 1.79 28.76 -54.15
CA LYS A 35 0.70 29.75 -54.08
C LYS A 35 -0.71 29.16 -54.15
N LEU A 36 -0.87 27.94 -53.64
CA LEU A 36 -2.17 27.26 -53.62
C LEU A 36 -3.16 27.96 -52.67
N THR A 37 -4.44 27.96 -53.04
CA THR A 37 -5.48 28.62 -52.25
C THR A 37 -5.80 27.88 -50.98
N VAL A 38 -6.21 28.60 -49.92
CA VAL A 38 -6.63 28.00 -48.64
C VAL A 38 -7.79 27.01 -48.80
N THR A 39 -8.69 27.27 -49.78
CA THR A 39 -9.80 26.37 -50.08
C THR A 39 -9.31 25.03 -50.62
N TYR A 40 -8.36 25.05 -51.56
CA TYR A 40 -7.74 23.85 -52.10
C TYR A 40 -6.98 23.03 -50.99
N LEU A 41 -6.19 23.72 -50.18
CA LEU A 41 -5.47 23.11 -49.06
C LEU A 41 -6.42 22.47 -48.04
N ALA A 42 -7.55 23.12 -47.75
CA ALA A 42 -8.56 22.59 -46.84
C ALA A 42 -9.18 21.28 -47.36
N GLN A 43 -9.47 21.23 -48.66
CA GLN A 43 -9.96 19.99 -49.32
C GLN A 43 -8.88 18.91 -49.34
N ARG A 44 -7.66 19.22 -49.77
CA ARG A 44 -6.55 18.26 -49.88
C ARG A 44 -6.20 17.59 -48.56
N PHE A 45 -6.19 18.34 -47.44
CA PHE A 45 -5.86 17.82 -46.12
C PHE A 45 -7.11 17.41 -45.30
N ASN A 46 -8.29 17.46 -45.88
CA ASN A 46 -9.57 17.12 -45.27
C ASN A 46 -9.79 17.82 -43.90
N VAL A 47 -9.56 19.13 -43.86
CA VAL A 47 -9.73 19.97 -42.68
C VAL A 47 -10.48 21.27 -43.05
N SER A 48 -11.03 21.94 -42.04
CA SER A 48 -11.72 23.19 -42.25
C SER A 48 -10.75 24.32 -42.62
N ARG A 49 -11.21 25.32 -43.42
CA ARG A 49 -10.43 26.53 -43.74
C ARG A 49 -9.85 27.24 -42.51
N PRO A 50 -10.60 27.43 -41.39
CA PRO A 50 -10.04 27.98 -40.16
C PRO A 50 -8.83 27.18 -39.62
N THR A 51 -8.80 25.86 -39.80
CA THR A 51 -7.67 25.01 -39.41
C THR A 51 -6.42 25.31 -40.23
N ILE A 52 -6.59 25.53 -41.56
CA ILE A 52 -5.49 25.92 -42.45
C ILE A 52 -4.97 27.31 -42.04
N TYR A 53 -5.84 28.30 -41.83
CA TYR A 53 -5.41 29.64 -41.37
C TYR A 53 -4.64 29.58 -40.07
N LYS A 54 -5.07 28.75 -39.11
CA LYS A 54 -4.35 28.52 -37.85
C LYS A 54 -2.98 27.91 -38.11
N ALA A 55 -2.89 26.90 -38.96
CA ALA A 55 -1.62 26.28 -39.33
C ALA A 55 -0.66 27.30 -39.97
N LEU A 56 -1.10 28.04 -40.95
CA LEU A 56 -0.31 29.09 -41.62
C LEU A 56 0.17 30.18 -40.65
N ARG A 57 -0.69 30.63 -39.74
CA ARG A 57 -0.31 31.59 -38.69
C ARG A 57 0.83 31.09 -37.81
N LEU A 58 0.76 29.83 -37.39
CA LEU A 58 1.80 29.22 -36.57
C LEU A 58 3.08 28.96 -37.37
N SER A 59 2.95 28.55 -38.62
CA SER A 59 4.10 28.33 -39.52
C SER A 59 4.90 29.60 -39.80
N ARG A 60 4.27 30.78 -39.85
CA ARG A 60 4.96 32.09 -39.93
C ARG A 60 5.92 32.33 -38.75
N LEU A 61 5.62 31.71 -37.59
CA LEU A 61 6.43 31.80 -36.38
C LEU A 61 7.41 30.61 -36.24
N GLY A 62 7.57 29.80 -37.29
CA GLY A 62 8.39 28.58 -37.22
C GLY A 62 7.84 27.47 -36.37
N LEU A 63 6.58 27.57 -35.92
CA LEU A 63 5.97 26.63 -34.98
C LEU A 63 5.18 25.55 -35.73
N PHE A 64 5.84 24.53 -36.23
CA PHE A 64 5.22 23.41 -36.93
C PHE A 64 4.68 22.33 -35.98
N LYS A 65 5.28 22.17 -34.79
CA LYS A 65 4.81 21.21 -33.81
C LYS A 65 3.43 21.57 -33.27
N PRO A 66 2.49 20.61 -33.17
CA PRO A 66 1.21 20.88 -32.51
C PRO A 66 1.45 21.20 -31.04
N GLN A 67 0.76 22.24 -30.55
CA GLN A 67 0.81 22.51 -29.12
C GLN A 67 0.21 21.33 -28.36
N ALA A 68 0.91 20.82 -27.37
CA ALA A 68 0.37 19.79 -26.46
C ALA A 68 -0.89 20.36 -25.79
N SER A 69 -1.99 19.60 -25.83
CA SER A 69 -3.25 19.99 -25.16
C SER A 69 -3.12 20.06 -23.64
N THR A 70 -1.98 19.65 -23.13
CA THR A 70 -1.61 19.62 -21.71
C THR A 70 -0.62 20.72 -21.37
N ASN A 71 -0.92 21.97 -21.76
CA ASN A 71 -0.18 23.08 -21.20
C ASN A 71 -0.51 23.15 -19.70
N GLU A 72 0.45 22.87 -18.84
CA GLU A 72 0.29 22.88 -17.38
C GLU A 72 -0.24 24.24 -16.89
N ARG A 73 0.18 25.34 -17.54
CA ARG A 73 -0.34 26.68 -17.30
C ARG A 73 -1.85 26.77 -17.52
N PHE A 74 -2.39 26.09 -18.54
CA PHE A 74 -3.84 26.03 -18.82
C PHE A 74 -4.58 25.16 -17.80
N LYS A 75 -3.97 24.07 -17.33
CA LYS A 75 -4.54 23.24 -16.27
C LYS A 75 -4.61 24.01 -14.94
N THR A 76 -3.58 24.77 -14.60
CA THR A 76 -3.55 25.59 -13.39
C THR A 76 -4.64 26.65 -13.40
N ILE A 77 -4.80 27.36 -14.52
CA ILE A 77 -5.81 28.40 -14.67
C ILE A 77 -7.23 27.80 -14.71
N LYS A 78 -7.45 26.70 -15.44
CA LYS A 78 -8.78 26.11 -15.65
C LYS A 78 -9.31 25.33 -14.45
N TYR A 79 -8.45 24.70 -13.65
CA TYR A 79 -8.85 23.81 -12.55
C TYR A 79 -8.57 24.39 -11.15
N GLY A 80 -7.93 25.54 -11.07
CA GLY A 80 -7.69 26.31 -9.85
C GLY A 80 -6.74 25.65 -8.83
N ILE A 81 -6.42 26.40 -7.82
CA ILE A 81 -5.50 26.03 -6.71
C ILE A 81 -5.94 24.76 -5.98
N LYS A 82 -7.26 24.52 -5.85
CA LYS A 82 -7.79 23.32 -5.17
C LYS A 82 -7.29 21.99 -5.78
N ARG A 83 -7.08 21.93 -7.09
CA ARG A 83 -6.58 20.73 -7.75
C ARG A 83 -5.07 20.55 -7.59
N LEU A 84 -4.31 21.65 -7.59
CA LEU A 84 -2.88 21.61 -7.29
C LEU A 84 -2.63 21.09 -5.87
N VAL A 85 -3.32 21.62 -4.87
CA VAL A 85 -3.25 21.15 -3.48
C VAL A 85 -3.58 19.66 -3.37
N LYS A 86 -4.59 19.19 -4.13
CA LYS A 86 -4.93 17.76 -4.15
C LYS A 86 -3.82 16.90 -4.78
N VAL A 87 -3.20 17.38 -5.86
CA VAL A 87 -2.08 16.68 -6.52
C VAL A 87 -0.84 16.70 -5.65
N GLU A 88 -0.48 17.83 -5.06
CA GLU A 88 0.63 17.95 -4.11
C GLU A 88 0.44 17.01 -2.92
N LYS A 89 -0.74 16.99 -2.31
CA LYS A 89 -1.06 16.07 -1.23
C LYS A 89 -0.94 14.61 -1.65
N THR A 90 -1.39 14.27 -2.87
CA THR A 90 -1.25 12.90 -3.42
C THR A 90 0.22 12.52 -3.62
N ILE A 91 1.04 13.44 -4.14
CA ILE A 91 2.49 13.24 -4.32
C ILE A 91 3.17 13.12 -2.95
N GLU A 92 2.85 14.00 -2.03
CA GLU A 92 3.36 13.97 -0.66
C GLU A 92 2.99 12.67 0.07
N ASP A 93 1.75 12.21 -0.06
CA ASP A 93 1.29 10.92 0.47
C ASP A 93 2.02 9.74 -0.20
N HIS A 94 2.31 9.83 -1.48
CA HIS A 94 3.07 8.80 -2.22
C HIS A 94 4.53 8.75 -1.78
N LEU A 95 5.16 9.90 -1.60
CA LEU A 95 6.52 10.02 -1.06
C LEU A 95 6.59 9.55 0.41
N LYS A 96 5.63 9.95 1.24
CA LYS A 96 5.52 9.47 2.63
C LYS A 96 5.35 7.94 2.70
N ARG A 97 4.62 7.33 1.76
CA ARG A 97 4.48 5.87 1.67
C ARG A 97 5.79 5.18 1.27
N ARG A 98 6.59 5.78 0.41
CA ARG A 98 7.91 5.23 0.00
C ARG A 98 8.93 5.28 1.14
N VAL A 99 8.96 6.36 1.92
CA VAL A 99 9.95 6.57 2.99
C VAL A 99 9.71 5.69 4.23
N LYS A 100 8.52 5.09 4.39
CA LYS A 100 8.13 4.40 5.63
C LYS A 100 8.11 2.86 5.59
N ARG A 101 8.68 2.24 4.59
CA ARG A 101 8.89 0.79 4.61
C ARG A 101 10.22 0.48 5.29
N TYR A 102 10.22 0.44 6.61
CA TYR A 102 11.33 -0.16 7.34
C TYR A 102 10.93 -1.58 7.78
N ASN A 103 11.79 -2.52 7.55
CA ASN A 103 11.74 -3.83 8.19
C ASN A 103 12.80 -3.84 9.28
N LYS A 104 12.51 -4.57 10.36
CA LYS A 104 13.47 -4.82 11.40
C LYS A 104 14.59 -5.73 10.90
N SER A 105 15.71 -5.78 11.62
CA SER A 105 16.95 -6.39 11.14
C SER A 105 17.07 -7.86 11.51
N TYR A 106 16.39 -8.29 12.58
CA TYR A 106 16.40 -9.64 13.10
C TYR A 106 15.06 -10.04 13.71
N PRO A 107 14.77 -11.36 13.84
CA PRO A 107 13.55 -11.85 14.47
C PRO A 107 13.46 -11.42 15.94
N GLY A 108 12.28 -11.00 16.38
CA GLY A 108 12.05 -10.57 17.76
C GLY A 108 12.46 -9.12 18.08
N GLU A 109 13.16 -8.41 17.19
CA GLU A 109 13.47 -6.98 17.41
C GLU A 109 12.20 -6.15 17.67
N MET A 110 11.09 -6.52 17.03
CA MET A 110 9.79 -5.90 17.28
C MET A 110 8.63 -6.80 16.86
N VAL A 111 7.75 -7.10 17.77
CA VAL A 111 6.46 -7.77 17.51
C VAL A 111 5.34 -6.75 17.63
N HIS A 112 4.54 -6.59 16.58
CA HIS A 112 3.34 -5.77 16.59
C HIS A 112 2.17 -6.57 17.11
N VAL A 113 1.46 -6.06 18.12
CA VAL A 113 0.26 -6.69 18.67
C VAL A 113 -0.97 -5.83 18.50
N ASP A 114 -2.11 -6.49 18.33
CA ASP A 114 -3.42 -5.84 18.18
C ASP A 114 -4.54 -6.80 18.58
N THR A 115 -5.73 -6.27 18.86
CA THR A 115 -6.88 -7.05 19.30
C THR A 115 -8.12 -6.74 18.49
N LYS A 116 -8.79 -7.77 18.01
CA LYS A 116 -10.03 -7.67 17.23
C LYS A 116 -11.18 -8.41 17.90
N SER A 117 -12.31 -7.72 18.11
CA SER A 117 -13.56 -8.38 18.48
C SER A 117 -14.06 -9.25 17.32
N LEU A 118 -14.31 -10.53 17.59
CA LEU A 118 -14.85 -11.46 16.60
C LEU A 118 -16.39 -11.35 16.50
N PRO A 119 -16.96 -11.64 15.32
CA PRO A 119 -18.40 -11.84 15.21
C PRO A 119 -18.88 -13.01 16.05
N LEU A 120 -20.14 -12.96 16.49
CA LEU A 120 -20.81 -14.07 17.18
C LEU A 120 -20.85 -15.32 16.29
N LEU A 121 -20.88 -16.49 16.90
CA LEU A 121 -21.06 -17.75 16.18
C LEU A 121 -22.48 -17.82 15.58
N LYS A 122 -22.63 -18.57 14.50
CA LYS A 122 -23.97 -18.80 13.89
C LYS A 122 -24.88 -19.48 14.91
N GLY A 123 -26.04 -18.86 15.17
CA GLY A 123 -27.02 -19.36 16.13
C GLY A 123 -26.89 -18.80 17.57
N GLU A 124 -25.84 -18.05 17.87
CA GLU A 124 -25.74 -17.32 19.13
C GLU A 124 -26.67 -16.11 19.15
N LEU A 125 -27.31 -15.91 20.30
CA LEU A 125 -28.14 -14.73 20.54
C LEU A 125 -27.27 -13.46 20.53
N ARG A 126 -27.81 -12.34 20.09
CA ARG A 126 -27.11 -11.02 20.11
C ARG A 126 -26.63 -10.56 21.47
N THR A 127 -27.14 -11.17 22.54
CA THR A 127 -26.72 -10.98 23.95
C THR A 127 -25.54 -11.85 24.33
N GLY A 128 -25.06 -12.75 23.45
CA GLY A 128 -23.90 -13.62 23.70
C GLY A 128 -22.61 -12.83 23.89
N ARG A 129 -21.73 -13.39 24.72
CA ARG A 129 -20.38 -12.82 24.93
C ARG A 129 -19.57 -12.95 23.64
N ARG A 130 -19.00 -11.83 23.18
CA ARG A 130 -18.10 -11.81 22.03
C ARG A 130 -16.72 -12.31 22.45
N GLU A 131 -16.13 -13.12 21.61
CA GLU A 131 -14.73 -13.50 21.73
C GLU A 131 -13.82 -12.44 21.09
N TYR A 132 -12.57 -12.42 21.52
CA TYR A 132 -11.55 -11.49 21.05
C TYR A 132 -10.36 -12.25 20.48
N LEU A 133 -10.00 -11.89 19.27
CA LEU A 133 -8.80 -12.37 18.59
C LEU A 133 -7.64 -11.44 18.93
N PHE A 134 -6.66 -11.97 19.65
CA PHE A 134 -5.36 -11.32 19.86
C PHE A 134 -4.40 -11.77 18.77
N VAL A 135 -3.66 -10.84 18.22
CA VAL A 135 -2.72 -11.08 17.11
C VAL A 135 -1.37 -10.48 17.44
N GLY A 136 -0.32 -11.22 17.16
CA GLY A 136 1.08 -10.75 17.19
C GLY A 136 1.75 -11.06 15.88
N ILE A 137 2.48 -10.11 15.30
CA ILE A 137 3.27 -10.34 14.08
C ILE A 137 4.69 -9.82 14.27
N ASP A 138 5.67 -10.68 14.05
CA ASP A 138 7.06 -10.26 14.02
C ASP A 138 7.35 -9.36 12.82
N ASP A 139 8.08 -8.29 13.06
CA ASP A 139 8.34 -7.27 12.04
C ASP A 139 9.37 -7.71 11.01
N PHE A 140 10.28 -8.59 11.35
CA PHE A 140 11.30 -9.12 10.44
C PHE A 140 10.76 -10.28 9.60
N SER A 141 10.40 -11.37 10.25
CA SER A 141 10.00 -12.63 9.59
C SER A 141 8.56 -12.66 9.10
N ARG A 142 7.70 -11.78 9.60
CA ARG A 142 6.22 -11.82 9.46
C ARG A 142 5.61 -13.07 10.11
N GLU A 143 6.31 -13.73 11.01
CA GLU A 143 5.74 -14.82 11.78
C GLU A 143 4.52 -14.34 12.55
N LEU A 144 3.44 -15.10 12.46
CA LEU A 144 2.14 -14.76 12.98
C LEU A 144 1.82 -15.62 14.20
N TYR A 145 1.46 -14.94 15.27
CA TYR A 145 0.92 -15.51 16.49
C TYR A 145 -0.52 -15.05 16.67
N ALA A 146 -1.43 -15.90 17.08
CA ALA A 146 -2.78 -15.48 17.41
C ALA A 146 -3.45 -16.44 18.39
N GLY A 147 -4.33 -15.87 19.23
CA GLY A 147 -5.14 -16.59 20.20
C GLY A 147 -6.54 -15.98 20.31
N ILE A 148 -7.53 -16.80 20.69
CA ILE A 148 -8.92 -16.39 20.92
C ILE A 148 -9.21 -16.45 22.41
N TYR A 149 -9.71 -15.33 22.96
CA TYR A 149 -9.98 -15.15 24.39
C TYR A 149 -11.39 -14.60 24.60
N GLU A 150 -11.92 -14.83 25.80
CA GLU A 150 -13.30 -14.45 26.14
C GLU A 150 -13.47 -12.94 26.38
N ASP A 151 -12.39 -12.24 26.70
CA ASP A 151 -12.43 -10.81 26.97
C ASP A 151 -11.20 -10.07 26.42
N LYS A 152 -11.30 -8.74 26.43
CA LYS A 152 -10.25 -7.80 26.06
C LYS A 152 -9.66 -7.16 27.32
N SER A 153 -9.13 -7.99 28.21
CA SER A 153 -8.53 -7.55 29.47
C SER A 153 -7.00 -7.63 29.45
N GLN A 154 -6.38 -6.99 30.42
CA GLN A 154 -4.93 -7.12 30.66
C GLN A 154 -4.49 -8.56 30.95
N PHE A 155 -5.36 -9.37 31.53
CA PHE A 155 -5.06 -10.77 31.87
C PHE A 155 -5.08 -11.64 30.60
N SER A 156 -6.07 -11.45 29.72
CA SER A 156 -6.11 -12.11 28.42
C SER A 156 -4.92 -11.72 27.56
N ALA A 157 -4.53 -10.44 27.55
CA ALA A 157 -3.34 -9.97 26.84
C ALA A 157 -2.05 -10.60 27.41
N ALA A 158 -1.91 -10.67 28.74
CA ALA A 158 -0.76 -11.32 29.39
C ALA A 158 -0.72 -12.83 29.08
N THR A 159 -1.87 -13.51 29.11
CA THR A 159 -1.97 -14.93 28.75
C THR A 159 -1.59 -15.15 27.28
N PHE A 160 -2.05 -14.30 26.38
CA PHE A 160 -1.66 -14.31 24.96
C PHE A 160 -0.15 -14.15 24.78
N LEU A 161 0.46 -13.17 25.46
CA LEU A 161 1.91 -12.98 25.40
C LEU A 161 2.65 -14.24 25.88
N GLN A 162 2.23 -14.82 27.02
CA GLN A 162 2.91 -15.95 27.61
C GLN A 162 2.74 -17.24 26.83
N LYS A 163 1.49 -17.59 26.44
CA LYS A 163 1.16 -18.90 25.84
C LYS A 163 1.28 -18.94 24.33
N ASP A 164 0.88 -17.86 23.66
CA ASP A 164 0.81 -17.86 22.19
C ASP A 164 2.03 -17.21 21.56
N ILE A 165 2.74 -16.32 22.26
CA ILE A 165 3.96 -15.71 21.73
C ILE A 165 5.18 -16.37 22.38
N LEU A 166 5.46 -16.13 23.65
CA LEU A 166 6.72 -16.54 24.30
C LEU A 166 6.93 -18.07 24.33
N ALA A 167 5.86 -18.86 24.47
CA ALA A 167 5.96 -20.32 24.47
C ALA A 167 6.20 -20.92 23.07
N GLN A 168 5.96 -20.17 21.99
CA GLN A 168 6.08 -20.65 20.62
C GLN A 168 7.25 -20.00 19.87
N CYS A 169 7.65 -18.81 20.28
CA CYS A 169 8.72 -18.03 19.66
C CYS A 169 10.09 -18.67 19.91
N PRO A 170 10.86 -19.04 18.86
CA PRO A 170 12.17 -19.68 19.03
C PRO A 170 13.31 -18.67 19.27
N TYR A 171 13.01 -17.40 19.42
CA TYR A 171 13.97 -16.30 19.59
C TYR A 171 13.54 -15.36 20.73
N THR A 172 14.47 -14.53 21.19
CA THR A 172 14.18 -13.51 22.22
C THR A 172 13.39 -12.34 21.63
N LEU A 173 12.49 -11.77 22.46
CA LEU A 173 11.72 -10.59 22.06
C LEU A 173 12.30 -9.34 22.74
N ASP A 174 12.73 -8.36 21.95
CA ASP A 174 13.25 -7.09 22.46
C ASP A 174 12.16 -6.06 22.70
N CYS A 175 11.15 -6.03 21.83
CA CYS A 175 10.14 -4.99 21.85
C CYS A 175 8.76 -5.48 21.39
N ILE A 176 7.74 -5.09 22.13
CA ILE A 176 6.34 -5.18 21.70
C ILE A 176 5.82 -3.78 21.34
N TYR A 177 5.19 -3.69 20.17
CA TYR A 177 4.56 -2.48 19.66
C TYR A 177 3.04 -2.66 19.61
N SER A 178 2.29 -1.84 20.35
CA SER A 178 0.83 -1.89 20.41
C SER A 178 0.20 -0.52 20.16
N ASP A 179 -1.12 -0.51 20.03
CA ASP A 179 -1.90 0.70 20.23
C ASP A 179 -1.94 1.11 21.72
N ASN A 180 -2.68 2.20 22.05
CA ASN A 180 -2.85 2.63 23.43
C ASN A 180 -4.02 1.93 24.12
N GLY A 181 -4.38 0.70 23.71
CA GLY A 181 -5.44 -0.08 24.31
C GLY A 181 -5.18 -0.39 25.80
N ARG A 182 -6.25 -0.41 26.60
CA ARG A 182 -6.17 -0.67 28.03
C ARG A 182 -5.69 -2.09 28.36
N GLU A 183 -5.78 -3.00 27.42
CA GLU A 183 -5.27 -4.37 27.53
C GLU A 183 -3.73 -4.46 27.49
N TYR A 184 -3.08 -3.45 26.86
CA TYR A 184 -1.63 -3.42 26.70
C TYR A 184 -0.95 -2.33 27.53
N LYS A 185 -1.69 -1.29 27.93
CA LYS A 185 -1.13 -0.11 28.57
C LYS A 185 -1.70 0.10 29.97
N GLY A 186 -0.83 0.23 30.95
CA GLY A 186 -1.22 0.48 32.33
C GLY A 186 -0.06 0.88 33.21
N THR A 187 -0.29 0.83 34.52
CA THR A 187 0.71 1.03 35.58
C THR A 187 1.63 -0.17 35.72
N ILE A 188 2.53 -0.15 36.70
CA ILE A 188 3.46 -1.23 36.98
C ILE A 188 2.76 -2.56 37.36
N ASP A 189 1.59 -2.45 37.99
CA ASP A 189 0.79 -3.61 38.44
C ASP A 189 -0.10 -4.19 37.33
N HIS A 190 -0.09 -3.60 36.15
CA HIS A 190 -0.83 -4.10 35.02
C HIS A 190 -0.24 -5.41 34.51
N ALA A 191 -1.04 -6.48 34.45
CA ALA A 191 -0.57 -7.84 34.19
C ALA A 191 0.31 -7.96 32.94
N PHE A 192 -0.09 -7.33 31.83
CA PHE A 192 0.69 -7.34 30.59
C PHE A 192 2.01 -6.58 30.72
N VAL A 193 2.01 -5.41 31.37
CA VAL A 193 3.21 -4.59 31.61
C VAL A 193 4.18 -5.33 32.52
N TYR A 194 3.66 -5.95 33.61
CA TYR A 194 4.45 -6.77 34.51
C TYR A 194 5.14 -7.93 33.79
N LEU A 195 4.39 -8.67 32.94
CA LEU A 195 4.95 -9.78 32.18
C LEU A 195 6.02 -9.33 31.15
N CYS A 196 5.82 -8.21 30.49
CA CYS A 196 6.84 -7.64 29.62
C CYS A 196 8.13 -7.31 30.37
N ARG A 197 8.02 -6.70 31.55
CA ARG A 197 9.19 -6.39 32.40
C ARG A 197 9.92 -7.63 32.90
N LEU A 198 9.16 -8.65 33.33
CA LEU A 198 9.72 -9.93 33.79
C LEU A 198 10.56 -10.60 32.69
N ASN A 199 10.17 -10.45 31.43
CA ASN A 199 10.88 -11.02 30.28
C ASN A 199 11.82 -10.01 29.59
N HIS A 200 12.13 -8.87 30.20
CA HIS A 200 12.99 -7.82 29.65
C HIS A 200 12.52 -7.24 28.31
N ILE A 201 11.22 -7.27 28.03
CA ILE A 201 10.62 -6.80 26.78
C ILE A 201 10.25 -5.32 26.89
N ASN A 202 10.76 -4.50 26.00
CA ASN A 202 10.42 -3.09 25.91
C ASN A 202 9.04 -2.90 25.28
N GLN A 203 8.22 -2.00 25.83
CA GLN A 203 6.94 -1.64 25.24
C GLN A 203 7.03 -0.31 24.49
N LYS A 204 6.53 -0.29 23.26
CA LYS A 204 6.34 0.92 22.43
C LYS A 204 4.89 1.06 22.03
N PHE A 205 4.40 2.28 22.01
CA PHE A 205 3.01 2.58 21.69
C PHE A 205 2.87 3.46 20.47
N THR A 206 1.75 3.33 19.75
CA THR A 206 1.38 4.23 18.67
C THR A 206 1.32 5.67 19.18
N ARG A 207 1.81 6.62 18.39
CA ARG A 207 1.65 8.05 18.71
C ARG A 207 0.18 8.44 18.62
N PRO A 208 -0.33 9.27 19.56
CA PRO A 208 -1.68 9.81 19.45
C PRO A 208 -1.93 10.45 18.08
N ALA A 209 -3.12 10.27 17.52
CA ALA A 209 -3.52 10.77 16.20
C ALA A 209 -2.71 10.25 14.99
N ARG A 210 -1.91 9.16 15.15
CA ARG A 210 -1.22 8.48 14.04
C ARG A 210 -1.45 6.96 14.08
N PRO A 211 -2.68 6.47 13.86
CA PRO A 211 -3.01 5.04 13.90
C PRO A 211 -2.24 4.23 12.84
N GLN A 212 -1.78 4.86 11.78
CA GLN A 212 -1.03 4.22 10.67
C GLN A 212 0.26 3.51 11.10
N THR A 213 0.73 3.68 12.34
CA THR A 213 1.97 3.08 12.82
C THR A 213 1.82 1.61 13.22
N ASN A 214 0.59 1.11 13.53
CA ASN A 214 0.32 -0.32 13.78
C ASN A 214 -0.24 -1.07 12.54
N GLY A 215 -0.08 -0.49 11.35
CA GLY A 215 -0.62 -1.01 10.09
C GLY A 215 -0.20 -2.44 9.72
N LYS A 216 0.83 -3.02 10.35
CA LYS A 216 1.24 -4.42 10.15
C LYS A 216 0.27 -5.37 10.85
N ALA A 217 -0.04 -5.13 12.13
CA ALA A 217 -1.00 -5.92 12.87
C ALA A 217 -2.43 -5.76 12.30
N GLU A 218 -2.85 -4.52 11.98
CA GLU A 218 -4.15 -4.27 11.32
C GLU A 218 -4.29 -5.02 9.99
N ARG A 219 -3.22 -5.05 9.18
CA ARG A 219 -3.21 -5.78 7.91
C ARG A 219 -3.32 -7.28 8.09
N VAL A 220 -2.66 -7.82 9.10
CA VAL A 220 -2.73 -9.25 9.43
C VAL A 220 -4.11 -9.62 9.94
N ILE A 221 -4.71 -8.82 10.80
CA ILE A 221 -6.11 -9.00 11.22
C ILE A 221 -7.03 -9.04 10.01
N ARG A 222 -6.88 -8.13 9.07
CA ARG A 222 -7.65 -8.15 7.82
C ARG A 222 -7.45 -9.46 7.06
N THR A 223 -6.20 -9.92 6.91
CA THR A 223 -5.89 -11.19 6.25
C THR A 223 -6.53 -12.39 6.97
N LEU A 224 -6.49 -12.41 8.31
CA LEU A 224 -7.17 -13.43 9.11
C LEU A 224 -8.68 -13.41 8.89
N MET A 225 -9.30 -12.25 8.88
CA MET A 225 -10.74 -12.14 8.64
C MET A 225 -11.09 -12.61 7.22
N GLU A 226 -10.42 -12.12 6.20
CA GLU A 226 -10.73 -12.41 4.77
C GLU A 226 -10.41 -13.86 4.37
N MET A 227 -9.31 -14.43 4.84
CA MET A 227 -8.81 -15.74 4.38
C MET A 227 -9.21 -16.90 5.28
N TRP A 228 -9.47 -16.65 6.55
CA TRP A 228 -9.85 -17.67 7.52
C TRP A 228 -11.28 -17.49 8.01
N HIS A 229 -11.57 -16.38 8.72
CA HIS A 229 -12.82 -16.23 9.45
C HIS A 229 -14.05 -16.20 8.52
N ASP A 230 -13.99 -15.45 7.42
CA ASP A 230 -15.12 -15.29 6.49
C ASP A 230 -15.28 -16.48 5.53
N LYS A 231 -14.30 -17.39 5.50
CA LYS A 231 -14.32 -18.60 4.67
C LYS A 231 -14.78 -19.85 5.42
N GLU A 232 -14.74 -19.81 6.73
CA GLU A 232 -15.05 -20.96 7.59
C GLU A 232 -16.41 -20.80 8.27
N VAL A 233 -17.02 -21.96 8.57
CA VAL A 233 -18.20 -22.04 9.43
C VAL A 233 -17.75 -22.67 10.75
N PHE A 234 -18.01 -21.99 11.87
CA PHE A 234 -17.61 -22.43 13.19
C PHE A 234 -18.83 -23.01 13.95
N LEU A 235 -18.68 -24.22 14.46
CA LEU A 235 -19.72 -24.91 15.22
C LEU A 235 -19.67 -24.53 16.71
N SER A 236 -18.49 -24.21 17.22
CA SER A 236 -18.25 -23.84 18.61
C SER A 236 -17.00 -22.96 18.73
N SER A 237 -16.77 -22.40 19.93
CA SER A 237 -15.53 -21.69 20.27
C SER A 237 -14.28 -22.56 20.08
N ASP A 238 -14.36 -23.83 20.49
CA ASP A 238 -13.23 -24.76 20.38
C ASP A 238 -12.94 -25.15 18.92
N ASP A 239 -13.98 -25.32 18.11
CA ASP A 239 -13.83 -25.51 16.66
C ASP A 239 -13.16 -24.28 16.01
N ARG A 240 -13.59 -23.07 16.41
CA ARG A 240 -12.96 -21.81 15.96
C ARG A 240 -11.49 -21.75 16.33
N LYS A 241 -11.12 -22.08 17.57
CA LYS A 241 -9.72 -22.11 18.05
C LYS A 241 -8.89 -23.17 17.30
N SER A 242 -9.46 -24.34 17.07
CA SER A 242 -8.79 -25.42 16.32
C SER A 242 -8.51 -25.02 14.86
N LYS A 243 -9.50 -24.41 14.20
CA LYS A 243 -9.35 -23.91 12.83
C LYS A 243 -8.38 -22.74 12.74
N LEU A 244 -8.33 -21.86 13.75
CA LEU A 244 -7.32 -20.82 13.84
C LEU A 244 -5.91 -21.42 13.87
N LYS A 245 -5.67 -22.45 14.69
CA LYS A 245 -4.37 -23.14 14.73
C LYS A 245 -3.92 -23.66 13.36
N ARG A 246 -4.84 -24.28 12.63
CA ARG A 246 -4.55 -24.77 11.26
C ARG A 246 -4.20 -23.60 10.32
N PHE A 247 -4.93 -22.51 10.43
CA PHE A 247 -4.65 -21.32 9.61
C PHE A 247 -3.30 -20.70 9.96
N LEU A 248 -2.91 -20.63 11.23
CA LEU A 248 -1.59 -20.14 11.66
C LEU A 248 -0.47 -20.98 11.06
N ASN A 249 -0.59 -22.31 11.12
CA ASN A 249 0.38 -23.19 10.49
C ASN A 249 0.48 -22.93 8.97
N PHE A 250 -0.66 -22.87 8.28
CA PHE A 250 -0.70 -22.53 6.86
C PHE A 250 -0.05 -21.17 6.56
N TYR A 251 -0.37 -20.14 7.36
CA TYR A 251 0.15 -18.79 7.19
C TYR A 251 1.68 -18.75 7.35
N ASN A 252 2.21 -19.43 8.35
CA ASN A 252 3.64 -19.39 8.68
C ASN A 252 4.49 -20.32 7.82
N THR A 253 3.95 -21.44 7.32
CA THR A 253 4.76 -22.48 6.66
C THR A 253 4.45 -22.67 5.17
N VAL A 254 3.28 -22.28 4.70
CA VAL A 254 2.83 -22.58 3.32
C VAL A 254 2.54 -21.32 2.50
N LYS A 255 1.93 -20.31 3.12
CA LYS A 255 1.49 -19.12 2.40
C LYS A 255 2.65 -18.22 1.99
N PRO A 256 2.86 -17.94 0.68
CA PRO A 256 3.88 -16.99 0.24
C PRO A 256 3.48 -15.55 0.58
N HIS A 257 4.44 -14.74 1.03
CA HIS A 257 4.25 -13.37 1.44
C HIS A 257 4.93 -12.37 0.51
N LYS A 258 4.16 -11.48 -0.09
CA LYS A 258 4.69 -10.43 -0.98
C LYS A 258 5.73 -9.53 -0.28
N GLY A 259 5.59 -9.34 1.03
CA GLY A 259 6.53 -8.56 1.84
C GLY A 259 7.87 -9.26 2.10
N LEU A 260 7.94 -10.56 1.85
CA LEU A 260 9.10 -11.43 1.99
C LEU A 260 9.59 -11.95 0.62
N ASN A 261 9.29 -11.25 -0.46
CA ASN A 261 9.65 -11.63 -1.83
C ASN A 261 9.12 -13.01 -2.26
N GLY A 262 7.99 -13.44 -1.70
CA GLY A 262 7.38 -14.73 -1.99
C GLY A 262 7.74 -15.85 -1.02
N ALA A 263 8.68 -15.62 -0.08
CA ALA A 263 9.00 -16.60 0.96
C ALA A 263 7.89 -16.67 2.03
N THR A 264 7.86 -17.78 2.77
CA THR A 264 7.06 -17.93 3.98
C THR A 264 7.81 -17.39 5.20
N PRO A 265 7.13 -17.04 6.31
CA PRO A 265 7.78 -16.69 7.57
C PRO A 265 8.79 -17.73 8.06
N TYR A 266 8.42 -19.01 7.97
CA TYR A 266 9.30 -20.12 8.36
C TYR A 266 10.59 -20.18 7.53
N GLU A 267 10.51 -20.05 6.22
CA GLU A 267 11.69 -20.01 5.32
C GLU A 267 12.63 -18.85 5.67
N VAL A 268 12.08 -17.68 6.00
CA VAL A 268 12.88 -16.52 6.41
C VAL A 268 13.62 -16.78 7.72
N LEU A 269 12.96 -17.39 8.71
CA LEU A 269 13.58 -17.77 9.98
C LEU A 269 14.63 -18.87 9.80
N ASP A 270 14.34 -19.89 8.99
CA ASP A 270 15.29 -20.98 8.71
C ASP A 270 16.57 -20.45 8.04
N ILE A 271 16.44 -19.55 7.09
CA ILE A 271 17.59 -18.88 6.44
C ILE A 271 18.37 -18.04 7.46
N TYR A 272 17.68 -17.26 8.30
CA TYR A 272 18.32 -16.41 9.29
C TYR A 272 19.16 -17.23 10.28
N PHE A 273 18.60 -18.26 10.88
CA PHE A 273 19.30 -19.08 11.86
C PHE A 273 20.42 -19.95 11.25
N LYS A 274 20.34 -20.32 9.98
CA LYS A 274 21.43 -21.02 9.29
C LYS A 274 22.61 -20.11 8.95
N GLN A 275 22.42 -18.81 8.89
CA GLN A 275 23.50 -17.84 8.64
C GLN A 275 24.26 -17.44 9.90
N GLU A 276 23.66 -17.65 11.09
CA GLU A 276 24.29 -17.34 12.38
C GLU A 276 25.09 -18.53 12.98
N VAL A 277 25.05 -19.70 12.35
CA VAL A 277 25.83 -20.89 12.70
C VAL A 277 27.05 -20.99 11.79
#